data_b320b97012519a59023315825ffdbe58
#
_entry.id   b320b97012519a59023315825ffdbe58
#
_cell.length_a   1.000
_cell.length_b   1.000
_cell.length_c   1.000
_cell.angle_alpha   90.00
_cell.angle_beta   90.00
_cell.angle_gamma   90.00
#
_symmetry.space_group_name_H-M   'P 1'
#
loop_
_entity.id
_entity.type
_entity.pdbx_description
1 polymer ?
#
loop_
_entity_poly.entity_id
_entity_poly.type
_entity_poly.pdbx_seq_one_letter_code
_entity_poly.pdbx_strand_id
1 'polypeptide(L)'
;MFDALVNGRIDTGSLRFEVEYHDIEELNRGAGLGRADISKISCAVLPAIAEHYALLDSGAALGRGNGPLLVRRAGDTRPIRRVAVPGLHTTANALMGKLFPEIEERTPLLFSRIAAAVERG
;
A
#
# COMPACT_ATOMS: atom_id res chain seq x y z
N MET A 1 7.01 -2.14 11.71
CA MET A 1 6.86 -0.72 12.07
C MET A 1 6.30 -0.60 13.49
N PHE A 2 5.17 -1.17 13.82
CA PHE A 2 4.52 -1.04 15.13
C PHE A 2 4.81 -2.17 16.13
N ASP A 3 5.78 -3.04 15.85
CA ASP A 3 6.05 -4.26 16.66
C ASP A 3 6.33 -3.94 18.14
N ALA A 4 7.14 -2.93 18.41
CA ALA A 4 7.48 -2.54 19.78
C ALA A 4 6.26 -2.00 20.55
N LEU A 5 5.40 -1.23 19.89
CA LEU A 5 4.17 -0.69 20.45
C LEU A 5 3.18 -1.83 20.79
N VAL A 6 2.93 -2.69 19.81
CA VAL A 6 1.94 -3.79 19.89
C VAL A 6 2.35 -4.81 20.98
N ASN A 7 3.64 -5.05 21.12
CA ASN A 7 4.16 -6.02 22.08
C ASN A 7 4.58 -5.40 23.43
N GLY A 8 4.18 -4.15 23.70
CA GLY A 8 4.45 -3.50 24.99
C GLY A 8 5.94 -3.32 25.31
N ARG A 9 6.79 -3.17 24.27
CA ARG A 9 8.25 -3.03 24.44
C ARG A 9 8.70 -1.57 24.58
N ILE A 10 7.76 -0.64 24.57
CA ILE A 10 8.00 0.79 24.79
C ILE A 10 7.02 1.30 25.83
N ASP A 11 7.46 2.27 26.62
CA ASP A 11 6.59 2.97 27.57
C ASP A 11 5.69 3.93 26.77
N THR A 12 4.39 3.75 26.90
CA THR A 12 3.37 4.59 26.26
C THR A 12 2.74 5.58 27.24
N GLY A 13 3.21 5.63 28.48
CA GLY A 13 2.64 6.46 29.52
C GLY A 13 1.17 6.14 29.76
N SER A 14 0.31 7.14 29.68
CA SER A 14 -1.15 6.98 29.84
C SER A 14 -1.88 6.54 28.58
N LEU A 15 -1.20 6.46 27.42
CA LEU A 15 -1.83 6.10 26.15
C LEU A 15 -2.07 4.59 26.11
N ARG A 16 -3.26 4.21 25.65
CA ARG A 16 -3.65 2.83 25.35
C ARG A 16 -3.95 2.73 23.86
N PHE A 17 -3.49 1.65 23.23
CA PHE A 17 -3.65 1.43 21.80
C PHE A 17 -4.49 0.17 21.55
N GLU A 18 -5.57 0.32 20.79
CA GLU A 18 -6.30 -0.78 20.18
C GLU A 18 -5.75 -0.96 18.77
N VAL A 19 -5.19 -2.14 18.48
CA VAL A 19 -4.45 -2.36 17.23
C VAL A 19 -5.20 -3.32 16.33
N GLU A 20 -5.46 -2.87 15.11
CA GLU A 20 -6.06 -3.67 14.04
C GLU A 20 -5.07 -3.91 12.90
N TYR A 21 -5.17 -5.09 12.28
CA TYR A 21 -4.34 -5.48 11.13
C TYR A 21 -5.22 -5.64 9.90
N HIS A 22 -4.93 -4.83 8.90
CA HIS A 22 -5.65 -4.81 7.63
C HIS A 22 -4.70 -4.82 6.44
N ASP A 23 -5.22 -5.17 5.27
CA ASP A 23 -4.51 -4.97 4.00
C ASP A 23 -4.29 -3.48 3.72
N ILE A 24 -3.22 -3.16 2.97
CA ILE A 24 -2.85 -1.76 2.71
C ILE A 24 -3.95 -0.96 2.01
N GLU A 25 -4.71 -1.59 1.12
CA GLU A 25 -5.83 -0.93 0.44
C GLU A 25 -6.97 -0.60 1.41
N GLU A 26 -7.24 -1.50 2.35
CA GLU A 26 -8.25 -1.28 3.39
C GLU A 26 -7.82 -0.15 4.34
N LEU A 27 -6.55 -0.13 4.75
CA LEU A 27 -5.98 0.96 5.55
C LEU A 27 -6.07 2.31 4.82
N ASN A 28 -5.73 2.35 3.53
CA ASN A 28 -5.83 3.56 2.71
C ASN A 28 -7.27 4.08 2.65
N ARG A 29 -8.25 3.21 2.43
CA ARG A 29 -9.67 3.56 2.42
C ARG A 29 -10.16 3.99 3.80
N GLY A 30 -9.73 3.27 4.85
CA GLY A 30 -10.07 3.57 6.23
C GLY A 30 -9.58 4.96 6.66
N ALA A 31 -8.38 5.35 6.25
CA ALA A 31 -7.85 6.69 6.50
C ALA A 31 -8.70 7.77 5.83
N GLY A 32 -9.14 7.57 4.59
CA GLY A 32 -10.06 8.49 3.91
C GLY A 32 -11.43 8.63 4.60
N LEU A 33 -11.80 7.68 5.46
CA LEU A 33 -13.05 7.65 6.23
C LEU A 33 -12.86 8.03 7.71
N GLY A 34 -11.63 8.37 8.14
CA GLY A 34 -11.34 8.73 9.52
C GLY A 34 -11.52 7.57 10.53
N ARG A 35 -11.27 6.32 10.12
CA ARG A 35 -11.55 5.13 10.95
C ARG A 35 -10.56 4.90 12.09
N ALA A 36 -9.36 5.45 11.97
CA ALA A 36 -8.30 5.25 12.96
C ALA A 36 -7.59 6.56 13.27
N ASP A 37 -7.20 6.76 14.52
CA ASP A 37 -6.41 7.93 14.95
C ASP A 37 -4.99 7.90 14.36
N ILE A 38 -4.41 6.71 14.24
CA ILE A 38 -3.10 6.48 13.66
C ILE A 38 -3.20 5.33 12.65
N SER A 39 -2.79 5.57 11.42
CA SER A 39 -2.83 4.54 10.37
C SER A 39 -1.55 4.53 9.54
N LYS A 40 -1.14 3.32 9.12
CA LYS A 40 -0.17 3.17 8.04
C LYS A 40 -0.89 3.36 6.72
N ILE A 41 -0.36 4.24 5.87
CA ILE A 41 -0.93 4.52 4.56
C ILE A 41 0.12 4.42 3.45
N SER A 42 -0.34 4.33 2.21
CA SER A 42 0.51 4.55 1.03
C SER A 42 0.78 6.04 0.83
N CYS A 43 2.00 6.42 0.47
CA CYS A 43 2.34 7.83 0.21
C CYS A 43 1.40 8.51 -0.80
N ALA A 44 0.88 7.75 -1.77
CA ALA A 44 -0.06 8.27 -2.76
C ALA A 44 -1.39 8.76 -2.18
N VAL A 45 -1.77 8.31 -0.97
CA VAL A 45 -3.03 8.72 -0.31
C VAL A 45 -2.86 10.02 0.46
N LEU A 46 -1.65 10.34 0.90
CA LEU A 46 -1.40 11.48 1.77
C LEU A 46 -2.01 12.81 1.29
N PRO A 47 -1.89 13.20 0.00
CA PRO A 47 -2.51 14.44 -0.47
C PRO A 47 -4.02 14.49 -0.30
N ALA A 48 -4.70 13.35 -0.37
CA ALA A 48 -6.15 13.27 -0.26
C ALA A 48 -6.68 13.35 1.18
N ILE A 49 -5.81 13.13 2.18
CA ILE A 49 -6.18 13.12 3.60
C ILE A 49 -5.45 14.18 4.42
N ALA A 50 -4.62 15.01 3.80
CA ALA A 50 -3.75 15.98 4.48
C ALA A 50 -4.50 17.04 5.28
N GLU A 51 -5.79 17.27 4.99
CA GLU A 51 -6.64 18.18 5.77
C GLU A 51 -7.06 17.59 7.12
N HIS A 52 -7.03 16.25 7.27
CA HIS A 52 -7.53 15.54 8.44
C HIS A 52 -6.43 14.80 9.21
N TYR A 53 -5.29 14.54 8.58
CA TYR A 53 -4.19 13.79 9.17
C TYR A 53 -2.86 14.51 9.03
N ALA A 54 -2.05 14.45 10.07
CA ALA A 54 -0.65 14.85 10.04
C ALA A 54 0.25 13.65 9.76
N LEU A 55 1.30 13.84 8.96
CA LEU A 55 2.35 12.86 8.80
C LEU A 55 3.24 12.86 10.04
N LEU A 56 3.44 11.68 10.64
CA LEU A 56 4.36 11.53 11.76
C LEU A 56 5.83 11.55 11.27
N ASP A 57 6.72 12.10 12.06
CA ASP A 57 8.17 12.14 11.77
C ASP A 57 8.85 10.76 11.86
N SER A 58 8.12 9.74 12.28
CA SER A 58 8.60 8.36 12.43
C SER A 58 7.68 7.36 11.75
N GLY A 59 8.19 6.15 11.55
CA GLY A 59 7.39 5.04 11.04
C GLY A 59 7.29 4.96 9.51
N ALA A 60 8.13 5.66 8.77
CA ALA A 60 8.21 5.55 7.32
C ALA A 60 9.08 4.36 6.88
N ALA A 61 8.74 3.77 5.72
CA ALA A 61 9.59 2.82 5.02
C ALA A 61 9.96 3.40 3.66
N LEU A 62 11.25 3.60 3.43
CA LEU A 62 11.80 4.13 2.19
C LEU A 62 12.73 3.11 1.54
N GLY A 63 12.45 2.72 0.30
CA GLY A 63 13.35 1.94 -0.53
C GLY A 63 14.08 2.82 -1.55
N ARG A 64 15.39 2.60 -1.72
CA ARG A 64 16.19 3.25 -2.78
C ARG A 64 16.68 2.20 -3.75
N GLY A 65 16.43 2.40 -5.06
CA GLY A 65 16.85 1.47 -6.11
C GLY A 65 16.05 0.16 -6.20
N ASN A 66 15.00 0.00 -5.40
CA ASN A 66 14.16 -1.19 -5.31
C ASN A 66 12.67 -0.84 -5.21
N GLY A 67 12.22 0.11 -5.99
CA GLY A 67 10.81 0.52 -6.04
C GLY A 67 9.84 -0.60 -6.42
N PRO A 68 8.57 -0.31 -6.66
CA PRO A 68 7.60 -1.27 -7.15
C PRO A 68 8.10 -1.93 -8.44
N LEU A 69 7.96 -3.24 -8.55
CA LEU A 69 8.39 -4.01 -9.71
C LEU A 69 7.16 -4.43 -10.53
N LEU A 70 7.21 -4.16 -11.84
CA LEU A 70 6.28 -4.76 -12.79
C LEU A 70 6.84 -6.15 -13.17
N VAL A 71 6.08 -7.19 -12.83
CA VAL A 71 6.49 -8.58 -13.07
C VAL A 71 5.56 -9.25 -14.07
N ARG A 72 6.12 -10.17 -14.87
CA ARG A 72 5.37 -11.05 -15.77
C ARG A 72 5.88 -12.48 -15.65
N ARG A 73 5.12 -13.42 -16.17
CA ARG A 73 5.55 -14.80 -16.25
C ARG A 73 6.80 -14.93 -17.13
N ALA A 74 7.76 -15.75 -16.71
CA ALA A 74 8.97 -16.02 -17.48
C ALA A 74 8.61 -16.55 -18.89
N GLY A 75 9.29 -16.01 -19.92
CA GLY A 75 9.06 -16.37 -21.33
C GLY A 75 7.80 -15.76 -21.95
N ASP A 76 6.98 -15.02 -21.22
CA ASP A 76 5.83 -14.33 -21.81
C ASP A 76 6.29 -13.01 -22.46
N THR A 77 6.17 -12.93 -23.77
CA THR A 77 6.57 -11.75 -24.57
C THR A 77 5.39 -10.93 -25.08
N ARG A 78 4.14 -11.33 -24.75
CA ARG A 78 2.94 -10.63 -25.20
C ARG A 78 2.91 -9.20 -24.64
N PRO A 79 2.32 -8.23 -25.36
CA PRO A 79 2.08 -6.90 -24.80
C PRO A 79 1.26 -6.98 -23.52
N ILE A 80 1.68 -6.24 -22.49
CA ILE A 80 0.94 -6.15 -21.23
C ILE A 80 -0.25 -5.22 -21.48
N ARG A 81 -1.46 -5.73 -21.33
CA ARG A 81 -2.71 -4.97 -21.48
C ARG A 81 -3.43 -4.75 -20.14
N ARG A 82 -3.25 -5.69 -19.23
CA ARG A 82 -3.85 -5.63 -17.88
C ARG A 82 -2.82 -5.95 -16.81
N VAL A 83 -3.01 -5.42 -15.63
CA VAL A 83 -2.10 -5.60 -14.51
C VAL A 83 -2.88 -5.81 -13.21
N ALA A 84 -2.39 -6.71 -12.36
CA ALA A 84 -2.84 -6.83 -10.99
C ALA A 84 -2.08 -5.83 -10.11
N VAL A 85 -2.82 -5.06 -9.32
CA VAL A 85 -2.25 -4.07 -8.38
C VAL A 85 -2.69 -4.39 -6.95
N PRO A 86 -1.87 -4.07 -5.93
CA PRO A 86 -2.21 -4.37 -4.53
C PRO A 86 -3.37 -3.52 -3.98
N GLY A 87 -3.86 -2.57 -4.76
CA GLY A 87 -4.99 -1.71 -4.47
C GLY A 87 -4.93 -0.44 -5.32
N LEU A 88 -6.10 0.14 -5.58
CA LEU A 88 -6.22 1.33 -6.43
C LEU A 88 -5.68 2.60 -5.76
N HIS A 89 -5.67 2.65 -4.42
CA HIS A 89 -5.16 3.78 -3.63
C HIS A 89 -3.69 3.61 -3.22
N THR A 90 -2.99 2.62 -3.80
CA THR A 90 -1.59 2.36 -3.44
C THR A 90 -0.61 3.20 -4.26
N THR A 91 0.57 3.46 -3.71
CA THR A 91 1.68 4.12 -4.42
C THR A 91 2.09 3.33 -5.66
N ALA A 92 2.04 2.00 -5.61
CA ALA A 92 2.33 1.14 -6.76
C ALA A 92 1.36 1.42 -7.92
N ASN A 93 0.06 1.54 -7.65
CA ASN A 93 -0.93 1.87 -8.68
C ASN A 93 -0.76 3.31 -9.21
N ALA A 94 -0.45 4.26 -8.36
CA ALA A 94 -0.20 5.65 -8.79
C ALA A 94 1.02 5.73 -9.73
N LEU A 95 2.12 5.05 -9.39
CA LEU A 95 3.31 4.96 -10.24
C LEU A 95 3.02 4.20 -11.54
N MET A 96 2.24 3.12 -11.47
CA MET A 96 1.79 2.37 -12.64
C MET A 96 1.08 3.28 -13.65
N GLY A 97 0.15 4.13 -13.18
CA GLY A 97 -0.55 5.07 -14.03
C GLY A 97 0.33 6.16 -14.65
N LYS A 98 1.39 6.53 -13.97
CA LYS A 98 2.32 7.55 -14.45
C LYS A 98 3.36 6.99 -15.42
N LEU A 99 3.87 5.79 -15.18
CA LEU A 99 4.97 5.20 -15.92
C LEU A 99 4.51 4.36 -17.12
N PHE A 100 3.29 3.81 -17.04
CA PHE A 100 2.71 2.93 -18.05
C PHE A 100 1.25 3.34 -18.32
N PRO A 101 1.03 4.56 -18.85
CA PRO A 101 -0.32 5.10 -19.08
C PRO A 101 -1.12 4.29 -20.10
N GLU A 102 -0.44 3.53 -20.97
CA GLU A 102 -1.04 2.66 -21.98
C GLU A 102 -1.69 1.41 -21.38
N ILE A 103 -1.41 1.08 -20.11
CA ILE A 103 -2.02 -0.05 -19.41
C ILE A 103 -3.19 0.46 -18.57
N GLU A 104 -4.38 0.41 -19.18
CA GLU A 104 -5.60 0.96 -18.58
C GLU A 104 -6.30 -0.02 -17.63
N GLU A 105 -6.26 -1.32 -17.95
CA GLU A 105 -6.94 -2.35 -17.16
C GLU A 105 -6.12 -2.73 -15.92
N ARG A 106 -6.61 -2.30 -14.75
CA ARG A 106 -5.97 -2.54 -13.45
C ARG A 106 -6.94 -3.26 -12.52
N THR A 107 -6.56 -4.47 -12.13
CA THR A 107 -7.36 -5.32 -11.25
C THR A 107 -6.78 -5.28 -9.84
N PRO A 108 -7.49 -4.74 -8.83
CA PRO A 108 -7.02 -4.77 -7.45
C PRO A 108 -7.10 -6.19 -6.90
N LEU A 109 -6.01 -6.68 -6.33
CA LEU A 109 -5.91 -7.98 -5.67
C LEU A 109 -5.15 -7.84 -4.35
N LEU A 110 -5.48 -8.67 -3.37
CA LEU A 110 -4.65 -8.83 -2.20
C LEU A 110 -3.21 -9.12 -2.61
N PHE A 111 -2.26 -8.45 -1.98
CA PHE A 111 -0.84 -8.54 -2.34
C PHE A 111 -0.37 -10.01 -2.46
N SER A 112 -0.76 -10.85 -1.50
CA SER A 112 -0.43 -12.28 -1.48
C SER A 112 -0.99 -13.10 -2.66
N ARG A 113 -1.99 -12.58 -3.38
CA ARG A 113 -2.62 -13.26 -4.52
C ARG A 113 -2.07 -12.84 -5.88
N ILE A 114 -1.28 -11.75 -5.94
CA ILE A 114 -0.78 -11.19 -7.20
C ILE A 114 0.14 -12.18 -7.93
N ALA A 115 1.11 -12.78 -7.24
CA ALA A 115 2.04 -13.72 -7.85
C ALA A 115 1.31 -14.90 -8.52
N ALA A 116 0.38 -15.53 -7.79
CA ALA A 116 -0.43 -16.62 -8.32
C ALA A 116 -1.35 -16.20 -9.47
N ALA A 117 -1.83 -14.96 -9.49
CA ALA A 117 -2.61 -14.43 -10.61
C ALA A 117 -1.74 -14.25 -11.87
N VAL A 118 -0.52 -13.72 -11.73
CA VAL A 118 0.44 -13.58 -12.83
C VAL A 118 0.84 -14.94 -13.40
N GLU A 119 1.02 -15.96 -12.55
CA GLU A 119 1.36 -17.32 -12.97
C GLU A 119 0.27 -17.96 -13.79
N ARG A 120 -0.99 -17.72 -13.46
CA ARG A 120 -2.15 -18.25 -14.22
C ARG A 120 -2.42 -17.52 -15.55
N GLY A 121 -1.94 -16.29 -15.73
CA GLY A 121 -2.15 -15.44 -16.92
C GLY A 121 -3.35 -14.54 -16.76
#